data_4b96fdef5a62d74c5325ab3968bac721
#
_entry.id   4b96fdef5a62d74c5325ab3968bac721
#
_cell.length_a   1.000
_cell.length_b   1.000
_cell.length_c   1.000
_cell.angle_alpha   90.00
_cell.angle_beta   90.00
_cell.angle_gamma   90.00
#
_symmetry.space_group_name_H-M   'P 1'
#
loop_
_entity.id
_entity.type
_entity.pdbx_description
1 polymer ?
#
loop_
_entity_poly.entity_id
_entity_poly.type
_entity_poly.pdbx_seq_one_letter_code
_entity_poly.pdbx_strand_id
1 'polypeptide(L)'
;MLTFGNEHRSDTILFIANETGTDSMRWYEGIKIFYILSGTAHIHVEKNDHTLTAEDFLVVNAFELHSILLSENSEILEMCIPLAIISRVFGSSDPHAFDCDSSRCRPEQEQYLATIRRIYADLFRAVYKGHQDNTAYIFSEVYALIDLLSRHFPRQHAIHDPLLRKQNARQLQGILSYINENFRSDLSIHAVAQANFITSNYLSRYFHRMVGTTFTDYLTSVRLSSAYGELVSTSKTITRIALDNGFRSTNAFIKYFKNQYGETPGKLRRDLEENPPAPAHPTDDARIFQALLRHVSKDANANAVAPDITRLELSVNTIHRGKPLSQTWKNLINIGYAREGLQADVQEQLRRIQREIGFRYVRFQGLLDDDMLIYAENEHGEPELDFTLVDLLFDFLLSIGLKPYVEFGFVPSLLAYPQTRAFRRSSYLCLPVDSDKWFTLVRELVLHLEARYGSDQLQTWYFTLMSIHCAITDKQQTVIDHTAYYALYRRVYRFLKSRGTGYRVSGPGVYSNAIEEDYLWAFLRNCAADDCLPDQFTLLCFPYDPIHDKDYFRTICAPDLPYPDALSPDEQYVSHLTDTVQRKLRESGYAIPSLALIEWNSTMWQRDLCNDSCFKSAYLIKNITENM
;
A
#
# COMPACT_ATOMS: atom_id res chain seq x y z
N MET A 1 0.09 20.86 -21.64
CA MET A 1 0.65 20.05 -20.56
C MET A 1 -0.45 19.72 -19.58
N LEU A 2 -0.81 18.47 -19.44
CA LEU A 2 -1.82 18.01 -18.49
C LEU A 2 -1.13 17.42 -17.27
N THR A 3 -1.48 17.85 -16.07
CA THR A 3 -0.85 17.42 -14.83
C THR A 3 -1.88 16.86 -13.86
N PHE A 4 -1.51 15.79 -13.16
CA PHE A 4 -2.26 15.23 -12.06
C PHE A 4 -1.40 15.24 -10.79
N GLY A 5 -1.89 15.88 -9.74
CA GLY A 5 -1.17 16.09 -8.48
C GLY A 5 -0.74 17.55 -8.27
N ASN A 6 -0.16 17.84 -7.10
CA ASN A 6 0.42 19.15 -6.84
C ASN A 6 1.70 19.34 -7.67
N GLU A 7 1.79 20.41 -8.43
CA GLU A 7 2.88 20.72 -9.40
C GLU A 7 4.31 20.69 -8.82
N HIS A 8 4.48 20.53 -7.52
CA HIS A 8 5.76 20.51 -6.81
C HIS A 8 6.08 19.18 -6.11
N ARG A 9 5.31 18.09 -6.35
CA ARG A 9 5.59 16.77 -5.74
C ARG A 9 6.20 15.80 -6.74
N SER A 10 7.17 15.04 -6.28
CA SER A 10 7.87 13.96 -7.02
C SER A 10 6.96 12.77 -7.41
N ASP A 11 5.65 12.86 -7.19
CA ASP A 11 4.66 11.82 -7.41
C ASP A 11 3.53 12.21 -8.38
N THR A 12 3.79 13.18 -9.25
CA THR A 12 2.84 13.68 -10.25
C THR A 12 2.98 12.95 -11.58
N ILE A 13 1.89 12.38 -12.11
CA ILE A 13 1.84 11.82 -13.47
C ILE A 13 1.55 12.95 -14.45
N LEU A 14 2.37 13.01 -15.50
CA LEU A 14 2.28 14.06 -16.52
C LEU A 14 1.93 13.46 -17.87
N PHE A 15 1.04 14.15 -18.62
CA PHE A 15 0.85 13.91 -20.04
C PHE A 15 1.31 15.15 -20.82
N ILE A 16 2.13 14.95 -21.83
CA ILE A 16 2.71 16.01 -22.67
C ILE A 16 2.42 15.65 -24.12
N ALA A 17 1.64 16.47 -24.78
CA ALA A 17 1.43 16.36 -26.22
C ALA A 17 2.48 17.19 -26.95
N ASN A 18 3.17 16.59 -27.92
CA ASN A 18 4.19 17.23 -28.72
C ASN A 18 3.88 17.07 -30.21
N GLU A 19 3.93 18.14 -30.95
CA GLU A 19 3.81 18.19 -32.42
C GLU A 19 5.19 18.44 -33.07
N THR A 20 6.19 18.75 -32.26
CA THR A 20 7.56 19.03 -32.71
C THR A 20 8.55 18.14 -31.98
N GLY A 21 9.30 17.35 -32.74
CA GLY A 21 10.40 16.54 -32.23
C GLY A 21 11.53 17.40 -31.67
N THR A 22 12.28 16.89 -30.72
CA THR A 22 13.49 17.52 -30.19
C THR A 22 14.67 16.59 -30.39
N ASP A 23 15.62 17.01 -31.18
CA ASP A 23 16.86 16.28 -31.43
C ASP A 23 17.84 16.31 -30.21
N SER A 24 17.48 17.04 -29.15
CA SER A 24 18.27 17.08 -27.93
C SER A 24 18.05 15.85 -27.06
N MET A 25 19.14 15.21 -26.66
CA MET A 25 19.11 14.08 -25.72
C MET A 25 18.55 14.52 -24.37
N ARG A 26 17.57 13.78 -23.88
CA ARG A 26 16.89 14.00 -22.60
C ARG A 26 16.84 12.72 -21.80
N TRP A 27 16.60 12.82 -20.53
CA TRP A 27 16.31 11.70 -19.64
C TRP A 27 15.23 12.11 -18.64
N TYR A 28 14.64 11.13 -17.98
CA TYR A 28 13.60 11.36 -16.98
C TYR A 28 13.82 10.47 -15.76
N GLU A 29 13.56 11.01 -14.56
CA GLU A 29 13.60 10.26 -13.31
C GLU A 29 12.29 9.48 -13.10
N GLY A 30 12.10 8.47 -13.93
CA GLY A 30 10.90 7.66 -13.98
C GLY A 30 10.74 7.02 -15.35
N ILE A 31 9.61 6.39 -15.58
CA ILE A 31 9.29 5.76 -16.86
C ILE A 31 8.56 6.78 -17.74
N LYS A 32 8.95 6.83 -19.02
CA LYS A 32 8.17 7.50 -20.07
C LYS A 32 7.54 6.47 -21.00
N ILE A 33 6.29 6.69 -21.36
CA ILE A 33 5.62 5.93 -22.40
C ILE A 33 5.25 6.90 -23.51
N PHE A 34 5.87 6.70 -24.66
CA PHE A 34 5.62 7.44 -25.88
C PHE A 34 4.56 6.75 -26.69
N TYR A 35 3.43 7.39 -26.94
CA TYR A 35 2.34 6.87 -27.75
C TYR A 35 2.17 7.73 -29.01
N ILE A 36 2.21 7.10 -30.18
CA ILE A 36 2.09 7.80 -31.45
C ILE A 36 0.61 7.92 -31.83
N LEU A 37 0.09 9.14 -31.85
CA LEU A 37 -1.29 9.43 -32.21
C LEU A 37 -1.49 9.47 -33.74
N SER A 38 -0.50 10.03 -34.46
CA SER A 38 -0.50 10.09 -35.92
C SER A 38 0.91 10.24 -36.48
N GLY A 39 1.12 9.80 -37.72
CA GLY A 39 2.41 9.95 -38.42
C GLY A 39 3.45 8.93 -37.98
N THR A 40 4.72 9.33 -37.98
CA THR A 40 5.89 8.50 -37.67
C THR A 40 6.83 9.22 -36.73
N ALA A 41 7.32 8.52 -35.70
CA ALA A 41 8.34 8.99 -34.78
C ALA A 41 9.60 8.12 -34.86
N HIS A 42 10.76 8.76 -34.90
CA HIS A 42 12.05 8.10 -34.72
C HIS A 42 12.55 8.45 -33.31
N ILE A 43 12.64 7.45 -32.43
CA ILE A 43 13.08 7.62 -31.05
C ILE A 43 14.41 6.89 -30.88
N HIS A 44 15.45 7.65 -30.54
CA HIS A 44 16.74 7.12 -30.19
C HIS A 44 16.83 6.94 -28.68
N VAL A 45 17.10 5.72 -28.21
CA VAL A 45 17.25 5.42 -26.77
C VAL A 45 18.62 4.76 -26.55
N GLU A 46 19.53 5.47 -25.90
CA GLU A 46 20.92 5.07 -25.64
C GLU A 46 21.69 4.69 -26.92
N LYS A 47 21.63 3.43 -27.34
CA LYS A 47 22.32 2.89 -28.55
C LYS A 47 21.34 2.30 -29.55
N ASN A 48 20.04 2.38 -29.29
CA ASN A 48 19.03 1.73 -30.09
C ASN A 48 18.13 2.76 -30.76
N ASP A 49 17.85 2.54 -32.04
CA ASP A 49 16.89 3.32 -32.84
C ASP A 49 15.56 2.57 -32.92
N HIS A 50 14.48 3.29 -32.61
CA HIS A 50 13.11 2.81 -32.69
C HIS A 50 12.34 3.66 -33.69
N THR A 51 11.64 3.02 -34.62
CA THR A 51 10.74 3.70 -35.56
C THR A 51 9.33 3.25 -35.26
N LEU A 52 8.50 4.17 -34.85
CA LEU A 52 7.12 3.94 -34.39
C LEU A 52 6.16 4.65 -35.35
N THR A 53 5.04 4.01 -35.61
CA THR A 53 3.93 4.55 -36.42
C THR A 53 2.69 4.76 -35.55
N ALA A 54 1.63 5.33 -36.13
CA ALA A 54 0.38 5.51 -35.39
C ALA A 54 -0.08 4.22 -34.70
N GLU A 55 -0.55 4.32 -33.45
CA GLU A 55 -0.96 3.23 -32.57
C GLU A 55 0.22 2.51 -31.86
N ASP A 56 1.47 2.76 -32.29
CA ASP A 56 2.64 2.24 -31.59
C ASP A 56 2.97 3.02 -30.31
N PHE A 57 3.60 2.30 -29.39
CA PHE A 57 4.16 2.92 -28.19
C PHE A 57 5.49 2.28 -27.78
N LEU A 58 6.29 3.07 -27.07
CA LEU A 58 7.59 2.68 -26.54
C LEU A 58 7.72 3.07 -25.07
N VAL A 59 8.20 2.14 -24.27
CA VAL A 59 8.56 2.40 -22.87
C VAL A 59 10.04 2.74 -22.80
N VAL A 60 10.36 3.92 -22.29
CA VAL A 60 11.72 4.37 -21.96
C VAL A 60 11.86 4.37 -20.45
N ASN A 61 12.86 3.64 -19.95
CA ASN A 61 13.04 3.42 -18.52
C ASN A 61 13.69 4.62 -17.82
N ALA A 62 13.66 4.59 -16.50
CA ALA A 62 14.26 5.62 -15.67
C ALA A 62 15.74 5.83 -16.03
N PHE A 63 16.14 7.09 -16.20
CA PHE A 63 17.49 7.54 -16.51
C PHE A 63 18.02 7.13 -17.89
N GLU A 64 17.23 6.54 -18.78
CA GLU A 64 17.65 6.29 -20.16
C GLU A 64 17.67 7.60 -20.97
N LEU A 65 18.82 7.87 -21.60
CA LEU A 65 18.95 8.99 -22.52
C LEU A 65 18.19 8.72 -23.82
N HIS A 66 17.36 9.67 -24.23
CA HIS A 66 16.57 9.53 -25.44
C HIS A 66 16.40 10.88 -26.17
N SER A 67 16.24 10.80 -27.49
CA SER A 67 15.81 11.93 -28.33
C SER A 67 14.69 11.49 -29.26
N ILE A 68 13.89 12.44 -29.74
CA ILE A 68 12.71 12.21 -30.53
C ILE A 68 12.75 13.07 -31.79
N LEU A 69 12.66 12.44 -32.93
CA LEU A 69 12.50 13.11 -34.22
C LEU A 69 11.12 12.74 -34.80
N LEU A 70 10.25 13.71 -34.99
CA LEU A 70 8.93 13.52 -35.58
C LEU A 70 8.96 13.85 -37.06
N SER A 71 8.29 13.05 -37.87
CA SER A 71 8.01 13.37 -39.27
C SER A 71 6.97 14.50 -39.35
N GLU A 72 6.85 15.14 -40.52
CA GLU A 72 5.81 16.15 -40.75
C GLU A 72 4.40 15.58 -40.45
N ASN A 73 3.58 16.38 -39.77
CA ASN A 73 2.22 16.02 -39.33
C ASN A 73 2.12 14.84 -38.37
N SER A 74 3.20 14.55 -37.64
CA SER A 74 3.20 13.53 -36.60
C SER A 74 2.84 14.13 -35.24
N GLU A 75 2.05 13.39 -34.47
CA GLU A 75 1.66 13.73 -33.11
C GLU A 75 2.04 12.61 -32.14
N ILE A 76 2.64 12.98 -31.03
CA ILE A 76 3.04 12.05 -29.96
C ILE A 76 2.47 12.50 -28.63
N LEU A 77 2.02 11.54 -27.85
CA LEU A 77 1.60 11.77 -26.47
C LEU A 77 2.56 11.04 -25.52
N GLU A 78 3.23 11.80 -24.66
CA GLU A 78 4.13 11.26 -23.64
C GLU A 78 3.40 11.12 -22.31
N MET A 79 3.45 9.95 -21.68
CA MET A 79 3.07 9.76 -20.28
C MET A 79 4.32 9.58 -19.43
N CYS A 80 4.44 10.40 -18.40
CA CYS A 80 5.58 10.38 -17.49
C CYS A 80 5.13 9.85 -16.11
N ILE A 81 5.70 8.72 -15.68
CA ILE A 81 5.46 8.09 -14.38
C ILE A 81 6.72 8.25 -13.53
N PRO A 82 6.70 9.04 -12.45
CA PRO A 82 7.86 9.27 -11.58
C PRO A 82 8.38 7.98 -10.94
N LEU A 83 9.71 7.92 -10.75
CA LEU A 83 10.36 6.79 -10.08
C LEU A 83 9.82 6.56 -8.65
N ALA A 84 9.40 7.61 -7.97
CA ALA A 84 8.78 7.51 -6.64
C ALA A 84 7.52 6.64 -6.63
N ILE A 85 6.70 6.66 -7.69
CA ILE A 85 5.53 5.79 -7.83
C ILE A 85 5.96 4.35 -8.08
N ILE A 86 6.92 4.14 -8.97
CA ILE A 86 7.44 2.82 -9.34
C ILE A 86 8.07 2.13 -8.12
N SER A 87 8.87 2.88 -7.35
CA SER A 87 9.50 2.38 -6.13
C SER A 87 8.51 1.97 -5.04
N ARG A 88 7.33 2.58 -4.99
CA ARG A 88 6.24 2.17 -4.08
C ARG A 88 5.71 0.78 -4.43
N VAL A 89 5.64 0.42 -5.71
CA VAL A 89 5.14 -0.88 -6.17
C VAL A 89 6.12 -2.00 -5.79
N PHE A 90 7.41 -1.81 -6.05
CA PHE A 90 8.39 -2.88 -5.91
C PHE A 90 9.06 -2.93 -4.53
N GLY A 91 8.84 -1.93 -3.67
CA GLY A 91 9.44 -1.87 -2.33
C GLY A 91 10.97 -1.88 -2.32
N SER A 92 11.60 -1.70 -3.49
CA SER A 92 13.04 -1.69 -3.69
C SER A 92 13.45 -0.41 -4.42
N SER A 93 14.68 0.05 -4.12
CA SER A 93 15.34 1.12 -4.86
C SER A 93 15.99 0.63 -6.18
N ASP A 94 15.65 -0.59 -6.63
CA ASP A 94 16.14 -1.10 -7.90
C ASP A 94 15.19 -0.61 -9.01
N PRO A 95 15.65 0.19 -9.97
CA PRO A 95 14.83 0.62 -11.09
C PRO A 95 14.52 -0.60 -11.95
N HIS A 96 13.32 -1.16 -11.78
CA HIS A 96 12.83 -2.17 -12.69
C HIS A 96 12.81 -1.60 -14.10
N ALA A 97 13.39 -2.32 -15.04
CA ALA A 97 13.46 -1.93 -16.43
C ALA A 97 12.56 -2.84 -17.27
N PHE A 98 11.91 -2.23 -18.25
CA PHE A 98 10.98 -2.90 -19.14
C PHE A 98 11.51 -2.85 -20.56
N ASP A 99 11.26 -3.91 -21.32
CA ASP A 99 11.58 -4.02 -22.74
C ASP A 99 10.27 -4.10 -23.53
N CYS A 100 9.63 -2.95 -23.71
CA CYS A 100 8.33 -2.84 -24.35
C CYS A 100 8.37 -1.82 -25.49
N ASP A 101 8.55 -2.34 -26.70
CA ASP A 101 8.42 -1.65 -27.99
C ASP A 101 7.32 -2.35 -28.78
N SER A 102 6.16 -1.71 -28.92
CA SER A 102 4.99 -2.34 -29.56
C SER A 102 5.26 -2.74 -31.02
N SER A 103 6.12 -1.99 -31.72
CA SER A 103 6.48 -2.28 -33.13
C SER A 103 7.32 -3.56 -33.29
N ARG A 104 7.88 -4.10 -32.20
CA ARG A 104 8.79 -5.26 -32.20
C ARG A 104 8.29 -6.42 -31.35
N CYS A 105 7.09 -6.33 -30.81
CA CYS A 105 6.53 -7.34 -29.93
C CYS A 105 6.17 -8.63 -30.66
N ARG A 106 6.19 -9.76 -29.94
CA ARG A 106 5.79 -11.06 -30.45
C ARG A 106 4.27 -11.16 -30.55
N PRO A 107 3.72 -11.97 -31.49
CA PRO A 107 2.27 -12.14 -31.60
C PRO A 107 1.57 -12.58 -30.31
N GLU A 108 2.26 -13.32 -29.44
CA GLU A 108 1.75 -13.78 -28.14
C GLU A 108 1.56 -12.63 -27.13
N GLN A 109 2.24 -11.51 -27.36
CA GLN A 109 2.19 -10.33 -26.50
C GLN A 109 1.11 -9.32 -26.92
N GLU A 110 0.47 -9.48 -28.10
CA GLU A 110 -0.48 -8.52 -28.66
C GLU A 110 -1.67 -8.26 -27.72
N GLN A 111 -2.18 -9.29 -27.05
CA GLN A 111 -3.27 -9.14 -26.07
C GLN A 111 -2.90 -8.20 -24.90
N TYR A 112 -1.62 -8.17 -24.51
CA TYR A 112 -1.13 -7.30 -23.45
C TYR A 112 -0.93 -5.87 -23.94
N LEU A 113 -0.51 -5.70 -25.22
CA LEU A 113 -0.39 -4.38 -25.84
C LEU A 113 -1.76 -3.70 -25.95
N ALA A 114 -2.81 -4.42 -26.31
CA ALA A 114 -4.18 -3.91 -26.33
C ALA A 114 -4.62 -3.43 -24.93
N THR A 115 -4.28 -4.19 -23.90
CA THR A 115 -4.56 -3.80 -22.50
C THR A 115 -3.78 -2.55 -22.09
N ILE A 116 -2.51 -2.43 -22.47
CA ILE A 116 -1.70 -1.23 -22.22
C ILE A 116 -2.30 0.00 -22.91
N ARG A 117 -2.71 -0.12 -24.20
CA ARG A 117 -3.37 0.97 -24.93
C ARG A 117 -4.64 1.44 -24.23
N ARG A 118 -5.46 0.50 -23.74
CA ARG A 118 -6.67 0.81 -22.99
C ARG A 118 -6.36 1.56 -21.69
N ILE A 119 -5.44 1.03 -20.87
CA ILE A 119 -5.03 1.67 -19.61
C ILE A 119 -4.47 3.08 -19.88
N TYR A 120 -3.67 3.25 -20.93
CA TYR A 120 -3.11 4.54 -21.32
C TYR A 120 -4.21 5.56 -21.66
N ALA A 121 -5.23 5.16 -22.44
CA ALA A 121 -6.36 6.01 -22.78
C ALA A 121 -7.24 6.34 -21.57
N ASP A 122 -7.46 5.38 -20.67
CA ASP A 122 -8.22 5.59 -19.44
C ASP A 122 -7.51 6.52 -18.46
N LEU A 123 -6.19 6.40 -18.33
CA LEU A 123 -5.36 7.32 -17.54
C LEU A 123 -5.40 8.75 -18.11
N PHE A 124 -5.24 8.90 -19.43
CA PHE A 124 -5.35 10.20 -20.08
C PHE A 124 -6.72 10.83 -19.81
N ARG A 125 -7.81 10.06 -19.99
CA ARG A 125 -9.17 10.52 -19.70
C ARG A 125 -9.36 10.95 -18.24
N ALA A 126 -8.83 10.18 -17.29
CA ALA A 126 -8.97 10.46 -15.86
C ALA A 126 -8.21 11.73 -15.46
N VAL A 127 -6.99 11.92 -15.98
CA VAL A 127 -6.18 13.12 -15.75
C VAL A 127 -6.81 14.35 -16.43
N TYR A 128 -7.33 14.17 -17.66
CA TYR A 128 -7.96 15.24 -18.42
C TYR A 128 -9.23 15.79 -17.76
N LYS A 129 -10.11 14.93 -17.23
CA LYS A 129 -11.37 15.36 -16.60
C LYS A 129 -11.17 16.16 -15.31
N GLY A 130 -9.95 16.24 -14.78
CA GLY A 130 -9.58 17.10 -13.65
C GLY A 130 -10.35 16.88 -12.35
N HIS A 131 -11.04 15.74 -12.20
CA HIS A 131 -11.74 15.43 -10.97
C HIS A 131 -10.73 15.02 -9.90
N GLN A 132 -10.54 15.86 -8.89
CA GLN A 132 -9.71 15.55 -7.71
C GLN A 132 -10.15 14.25 -7.00
N ASP A 133 -11.37 13.79 -7.25
CA ASP A 133 -11.94 12.57 -6.68
C ASP A 133 -11.46 11.26 -7.34
N ASN A 134 -10.72 11.34 -8.45
CA ASN A 134 -10.24 10.16 -9.22
C ASN A 134 -8.81 9.72 -8.86
N THR A 135 -8.21 10.25 -7.81
CA THR A 135 -6.82 9.94 -7.43
C THR A 135 -6.57 8.45 -7.27
N ALA A 136 -7.45 7.76 -6.55
CA ALA A 136 -7.34 6.32 -6.32
C ALA A 136 -7.45 5.51 -7.62
N TYR A 137 -8.35 5.89 -8.52
CA TYR A 137 -8.51 5.26 -9.83
C TYR A 137 -7.25 5.43 -10.68
N ILE A 138 -6.68 6.63 -10.75
CA ILE A 138 -5.46 6.90 -11.51
C ILE A 138 -4.30 6.04 -11.00
N PHE A 139 -4.09 5.96 -9.68
CA PHE A 139 -3.05 5.11 -9.12
C PHE A 139 -3.32 3.62 -9.35
N SER A 140 -4.56 3.16 -9.30
CA SER A 140 -4.89 1.76 -9.59
C SER A 140 -4.55 1.38 -11.04
N GLU A 141 -4.87 2.24 -12.01
CA GLU A 141 -4.54 2.01 -13.42
C GLU A 141 -3.02 2.08 -13.67
N VAL A 142 -2.30 2.99 -13.00
CA VAL A 142 -0.84 3.04 -13.08
C VAL A 142 -0.21 1.78 -12.50
N TYR A 143 -0.71 1.28 -11.39
CA TYR A 143 -0.20 0.05 -10.78
C TYR A 143 -0.52 -1.18 -11.64
N ALA A 144 -1.70 -1.24 -12.24
CA ALA A 144 -2.05 -2.29 -13.20
C ALA A 144 -1.12 -2.26 -14.44
N LEU A 145 -0.80 -1.06 -14.94
CA LEU A 145 0.16 -0.89 -16.04
C LEU A 145 1.56 -1.37 -15.66
N ILE A 146 2.06 -0.99 -14.49
CA ILE A 146 3.38 -1.39 -13.99
C ILE A 146 3.44 -2.92 -13.77
N ASP A 147 2.40 -3.52 -13.21
CA ASP A 147 2.30 -4.97 -13.02
C ASP A 147 2.33 -5.71 -14.36
N LEU A 148 1.55 -5.26 -15.33
CA LEU A 148 1.49 -5.84 -16.67
C LEU A 148 2.85 -5.74 -17.39
N LEU A 149 3.52 -4.59 -17.32
CA LEU A 149 4.86 -4.40 -17.85
C LEU A 149 5.87 -5.34 -17.17
N SER A 150 5.78 -5.51 -15.86
CA SER A 150 6.68 -6.36 -15.08
C SER A 150 6.56 -7.84 -15.44
N ARG A 151 5.34 -8.32 -15.66
CA ARG A 151 5.07 -9.74 -15.94
C ARG A 151 5.38 -10.13 -17.39
N HIS A 152 5.09 -9.24 -18.35
CA HIS A 152 5.10 -9.60 -19.75
C HIS A 152 6.19 -8.95 -20.59
N PHE A 153 6.81 -7.88 -20.06
CA PHE A 153 7.86 -7.12 -20.72
C PHE A 153 9.09 -6.87 -19.84
N PRO A 154 9.51 -7.83 -18.97
CA PRO A 154 10.69 -7.63 -18.17
C PRO A 154 11.92 -7.54 -19.05
N ARG A 155 12.77 -6.54 -18.87
CA ARG A 155 14.07 -6.51 -19.52
C ARG A 155 14.97 -7.56 -18.85
N GLN A 156 15.36 -8.60 -19.61
CA GLN A 156 16.35 -9.57 -19.16
C GLN A 156 17.72 -8.87 -19.07
N HIS A 157 18.18 -8.65 -17.86
CA HIS A 157 19.49 -8.06 -17.65
C HIS A 157 20.60 -9.05 -17.96
N ALA A 158 21.59 -8.61 -18.74
CA ALA A 158 22.89 -9.26 -18.78
C ALA A 158 23.46 -9.29 -17.34
N ILE A 159 23.88 -10.47 -16.93
CA ILE A 159 24.32 -10.86 -15.59
C ILE A 159 25.40 -9.92 -15.07
N HIS A 160 25.05 -9.06 -14.11
CA HIS A 160 26.01 -8.46 -13.17
C HIS A 160 25.38 -8.51 -11.78
N ASP A 161 26.23 -8.77 -10.77
CA ASP A 161 25.91 -9.04 -9.38
C ASP A 161 24.76 -8.18 -8.82
N PRO A 162 23.63 -8.79 -8.38
CA PRO A 162 22.46 -8.07 -7.86
C PRO A 162 22.77 -7.21 -6.63
N LEU A 163 23.77 -7.61 -5.81
CA LEU A 163 24.17 -6.88 -4.61
C LEU A 163 24.93 -5.59 -4.96
N LEU A 164 25.80 -5.63 -5.98
CA LEU A 164 26.50 -4.45 -6.46
C LEU A 164 25.53 -3.43 -7.10
N ARG A 165 24.48 -3.90 -7.78
CA ARG A 165 23.43 -3.03 -8.36
C ARG A 165 22.61 -2.34 -7.29
N LYS A 166 22.17 -3.09 -6.27
CA LYS A 166 21.38 -2.53 -5.16
C LYS A 166 22.16 -1.46 -4.38
N GLN A 167 23.47 -1.67 -4.21
CA GLN A 167 24.35 -0.71 -3.55
C GLN A 167 24.58 0.53 -4.43
N ASN A 168 24.81 0.34 -5.73
CA ASN A 168 24.99 1.42 -6.70
C ASN A 168 23.71 2.25 -6.88
N ALA A 169 22.54 1.62 -6.95
CA ALA A 169 21.25 2.31 -7.07
C ALA A 169 20.95 3.15 -5.82
N ARG A 170 21.18 2.62 -4.62
CA ARG A 170 21.03 3.37 -3.36
C ARG A 170 22.00 4.55 -3.28
N GLN A 171 23.25 4.35 -3.69
CA GLN A 171 24.26 5.41 -3.72
C GLN A 171 23.87 6.50 -4.72
N LEU A 172 23.42 6.13 -5.92
CA LEU A 172 22.94 7.08 -6.93
C LEU A 172 21.73 7.86 -6.42
N GLN A 173 20.76 7.16 -5.83
CA GLN A 173 19.58 7.80 -5.25
C GLN A 173 19.95 8.80 -4.16
N GLY A 174 20.85 8.46 -3.25
CA GLY A 174 21.35 9.38 -2.23
C GLY A 174 22.01 10.63 -2.83
N ILE A 175 22.82 10.46 -3.87
CA ILE A 175 23.47 11.55 -4.59
C ILE A 175 22.44 12.45 -5.28
N LEU A 176 21.46 11.88 -5.99
CA LEU A 176 20.44 12.63 -6.72
C LEU A 176 19.50 13.37 -5.75
N SER A 177 19.07 12.72 -4.66
CA SER A 177 18.25 13.37 -3.61
C SER A 177 19.00 14.55 -3.01
N TYR A 178 20.28 14.37 -2.66
CA TYR A 178 21.08 15.47 -2.10
C TYR A 178 21.21 16.64 -3.07
N ILE A 179 21.38 16.39 -4.38
CA ILE A 179 21.42 17.43 -5.41
C ILE A 179 20.08 18.14 -5.49
N ASN A 180 18.96 17.41 -5.54
CA ASN A 180 17.62 17.96 -5.67
C ASN A 180 17.17 18.77 -4.44
N GLU A 181 17.65 18.43 -3.27
CA GLU A 181 17.39 19.20 -2.04
C GLU A 181 18.23 20.46 -1.94
N ASN A 182 19.44 20.46 -2.54
CA ASN A 182 20.45 21.52 -2.33
C ASN A 182 20.80 22.32 -3.61
N PHE A 183 20.15 22.07 -4.77
CA PHE A 183 20.52 22.68 -6.05
C PHE A 183 20.50 24.22 -6.06
N ARG A 184 19.71 24.83 -5.17
CA ARG A 184 19.61 26.30 -5.03
C ARG A 184 20.84 26.93 -4.38
N SER A 185 21.61 26.15 -3.64
CA SER A 185 22.85 26.61 -2.99
C SER A 185 24.05 26.61 -3.97
N ASP A 186 25.20 27.12 -3.53
CA ASP A 186 26.46 26.99 -4.30
C ASP A 186 27.01 25.55 -4.20
N LEU A 187 26.27 24.62 -4.82
CA LEU A 187 26.54 23.20 -4.76
C LEU A 187 27.69 22.83 -5.69
N SER A 188 28.73 22.21 -5.14
CA SER A 188 29.89 21.70 -5.87
C SER A 188 29.94 20.17 -5.85
N ILE A 189 30.59 19.58 -6.83
CA ILE A 189 30.85 18.12 -6.86
C ILE A 189 31.60 17.66 -5.61
N HIS A 190 32.43 18.54 -5.03
CA HIS A 190 33.15 18.24 -3.80
C HIS A 190 32.21 18.13 -2.59
N ALA A 191 31.27 19.06 -2.46
CA ALA A 191 30.28 19.04 -1.40
C ALA A 191 29.39 17.79 -1.47
N VAL A 192 28.92 17.44 -2.68
CA VAL A 192 28.12 16.22 -2.90
C VAL A 192 28.93 14.95 -2.60
N ALA A 193 30.19 14.89 -3.01
CA ALA A 193 31.08 13.76 -2.75
C ALA A 193 31.32 13.59 -1.24
N GLN A 194 31.56 14.66 -0.53
CA GLN A 194 31.75 14.66 0.92
C GLN A 194 30.49 14.21 1.66
N ALA A 195 29.33 14.70 1.27
CA ALA A 195 28.03 14.31 1.86
C ALA A 195 27.70 12.83 1.66
N ASN A 196 28.24 12.22 0.59
CA ASN A 196 28.04 10.80 0.26
C ASN A 196 29.24 9.90 0.60
N PHE A 197 30.23 10.41 1.37
CA PHE A 197 31.41 9.68 1.82
C PHE A 197 32.26 9.08 0.69
N ILE A 198 32.37 9.78 -0.45
CA ILE A 198 33.16 9.38 -1.62
C ILE A 198 34.09 10.51 -2.09
N THR A 199 35.04 10.17 -2.96
CA THR A 199 35.93 11.19 -3.54
C THR A 199 35.29 11.86 -4.74
N SER A 200 35.61 13.15 -4.99
CA SER A 200 35.09 13.90 -6.14
C SER A 200 35.44 13.24 -7.49
N ASN A 201 36.64 12.63 -7.61
CA ASN A 201 37.06 11.91 -8.81
C ASN A 201 36.24 10.63 -9.04
N TYR A 202 35.92 9.91 -7.95
CA TYR A 202 35.03 8.75 -8.03
C TYR A 202 33.62 9.20 -8.42
N LEU A 203 33.07 10.22 -7.73
CA LEU A 203 31.74 10.75 -8.03
C LEU A 203 31.63 11.21 -9.48
N SER A 204 32.59 11.95 -10.02
CA SER A 204 32.57 12.41 -11.40
C SER A 204 32.48 11.27 -12.42
N ARG A 205 33.31 10.24 -12.26
CA ARG A 205 33.29 9.07 -13.15
C ARG A 205 32.05 8.20 -12.95
N TYR A 206 31.63 8.01 -11.69
CA TYR A 206 30.44 7.26 -11.33
C TYR A 206 29.18 7.94 -11.89
N PHE A 207 29.06 9.25 -11.69
CA PHE A 207 27.93 10.05 -12.16
C PHE A 207 27.81 10.02 -13.69
N HIS A 208 28.92 10.27 -14.39
CA HIS A 208 28.94 10.19 -15.85
C HIS A 208 28.58 8.79 -16.38
N ARG A 209 29.04 7.74 -15.72
CA ARG A 209 28.74 6.35 -16.10
C ARG A 209 27.28 5.98 -15.84
N MET A 210 26.69 6.45 -14.72
CA MET A 210 25.35 6.04 -14.27
C MET A 210 24.25 6.97 -14.79
N VAL A 211 24.54 8.26 -14.97
CA VAL A 211 23.57 9.30 -15.40
C VAL A 211 23.80 9.71 -16.87
N GLY A 212 24.93 9.32 -17.46
CA GLY A 212 25.25 9.61 -18.86
C GLY A 212 25.72 11.06 -19.12
N THR A 213 25.65 11.95 -18.14
CA THR A 213 26.02 13.36 -18.27
C THR A 213 26.98 13.79 -17.16
N THR A 214 27.55 15.01 -17.26
CA THR A 214 28.41 15.50 -16.18
C THR A 214 27.56 16.03 -15.01
N PHE A 215 28.13 16.00 -13.80
CA PHE A 215 27.49 16.59 -12.62
C PHE A 215 27.05 18.05 -12.85
N THR A 216 27.89 18.83 -13.53
CA THR A 216 27.61 20.25 -13.79
C THR A 216 26.42 20.43 -14.73
N ASP A 217 26.34 19.62 -15.78
CA ASP A 217 25.23 19.68 -16.75
C ASP A 217 23.93 19.22 -16.09
N TYR A 218 23.98 18.16 -15.29
CA TYR A 218 22.83 17.70 -14.51
C TYR A 218 22.32 18.77 -13.53
N LEU A 219 23.21 19.33 -12.70
CA LEU A 219 22.85 20.41 -11.78
C LEU A 219 22.26 21.63 -12.52
N THR A 220 22.83 21.94 -13.68
CA THR A 220 22.32 23.04 -14.53
C THR A 220 20.92 22.72 -15.04
N SER A 221 20.66 21.48 -15.48
CA SER A 221 19.32 21.09 -15.96
C SER A 221 18.26 21.14 -14.85
N VAL A 222 18.60 20.67 -13.62
CA VAL A 222 17.72 20.77 -12.46
C VAL A 222 17.37 22.22 -12.14
N ARG A 223 18.38 23.11 -12.13
CA ARG A 223 18.18 24.55 -11.90
C ARG A 223 17.32 25.21 -12.99
N LEU A 224 17.54 24.83 -14.25
CA LEU A 224 16.76 25.35 -15.38
C LEU A 224 15.31 24.91 -15.33
N SER A 225 15.05 23.64 -14.97
CA SER A 225 13.69 23.11 -14.83
C SER A 225 12.91 23.84 -13.73
N SER A 226 13.53 24.03 -12.56
CA SER A 226 12.93 24.80 -11.46
C SER A 226 12.69 26.28 -11.86
N ALA A 227 13.67 26.90 -12.52
CA ALA A 227 13.56 28.28 -12.99
C ALA A 227 12.48 28.46 -14.07
N TYR A 228 12.29 27.49 -14.95
CA TYR A 228 11.21 27.49 -15.94
C TYR A 228 9.84 27.48 -15.25
N GLY A 229 9.64 26.60 -14.25
CA GLY A 229 8.41 26.60 -13.47
C GLY A 229 8.12 27.95 -12.80
N GLU A 230 9.13 28.57 -12.16
CA GLU A 230 8.96 29.90 -11.57
C GLU A 230 8.71 31.02 -12.61
N LEU A 231 9.30 30.88 -13.80
CA LEU A 231 9.12 31.85 -14.90
C LEU A 231 7.67 31.89 -15.40
N VAL A 232 7.04 30.71 -15.48
CA VAL A 232 5.65 30.53 -15.95
C VAL A 232 4.63 30.86 -14.87
N SER A 233 4.93 30.47 -13.61
CA SER A 233 3.95 30.54 -12.51
C SER A 233 4.03 31.81 -11.65
N THR A 234 5.06 32.64 -11.81
CA THR A 234 5.27 33.79 -10.94
C THR A 234 5.61 35.07 -11.72
N SER A 235 5.36 36.24 -11.12
CA SER A 235 5.77 37.56 -11.62
C SER A 235 7.19 37.97 -11.18
N LYS A 236 8.01 37.07 -10.64
CA LYS A 236 9.38 37.36 -10.22
C LYS A 236 10.22 37.87 -11.39
N THR A 237 11.15 38.78 -11.14
CA THR A 237 12.08 39.26 -12.18
C THR A 237 13.01 38.12 -12.62
N ILE A 238 13.46 38.17 -13.90
CA ILE A 238 14.41 37.18 -14.46
C ILE A 238 15.66 37.04 -13.59
N THR A 239 16.17 38.19 -13.10
CA THR A 239 17.33 38.20 -12.18
C THR A 239 17.03 37.46 -10.87
N ARG A 240 15.85 37.69 -10.31
CA ARG A 240 15.46 37.02 -9.04
C ARG A 240 15.31 35.52 -9.24
N ILE A 241 14.65 35.09 -10.32
CA ILE A 241 14.53 33.67 -10.67
C ILE A 241 15.90 33.00 -10.82
N ALA A 242 16.83 33.65 -11.53
CA ALA A 242 18.18 33.14 -11.71
C ALA A 242 18.88 32.89 -10.36
N LEU A 243 18.84 33.88 -9.46
CA LEU A 243 19.49 33.79 -8.14
C LEU A 243 18.80 32.79 -7.22
N ASP A 244 17.47 32.80 -7.16
CA ASP A 244 16.68 31.87 -6.33
C ASP A 244 16.89 30.41 -6.75
N ASN A 245 17.24 30.15 -8.01
CA ASN A 245 17.53 28.83 -8.54
C ASN A 245 19.05 28.49 -8.60
N GLY A 246 19.88 29.25 -7.89
CA GLY A 246 21.29 28.94 -7.67
C GLY A 246 22.23 29.26 -8.85
N PHE A 247 21.80 30.06 -9.83
CA PHE A 247 22.71 30.55 -10.86
C PHE A 247 23.60 31.69 -10.34
N ARG A 248 24.90 31.62 -10.63
CA ARG A 248 25.87 32.61 -10.16
C ARG A 248 25.68 34.00 -10.82
N SER A 249 25.05 34.06 -11.98
CA SER A 249 24.70 35.32 -12.65
C SER A 249 23.50 35.16 -13.58
N THR A 250 22.76 36.25 -13.76
CA THR A 250 21.64 36.31 -14.70
C THR A 250 22.08 36.02 -16.15
N ASN A 251 23.28 36.45 -16.54
CA ASN A 251 23.81 36.19 -17.89
C ASN A 251 24.07 34.69 -18.12
N ALA A 252 24.63 34.00 -17.15
CA ALA A 252 24.81 32.55 -17.23
C ALA A 252 23.46 31.83 -17.34
N PHE A 253 22.47 32.21 -16.52
CA PHE A 253 21.10 31.68 -16.59
C PHE A 253 20.49 31.89 -18.00
N ILE A 254 20.52 33.11 -18.52
CA ILE A 254 19.96 33.42 -19.85
C ILE A 254 20.62 32.57 -20.94
N LYS A 255 21.95 32.41 -20.88
CA LYS A 255 22.70 31.59 -21.83
C LYS A 255 22.28 30.12 -21.79
N TYR A 256 22.28 29.52 -20.59
CA TYR A 256 21.91 28.12 -20.42
C TYR A 256 20.42 27.90 -20.75
N PHE A 257 19.55 28.79 -20.35
CA PHE A 257 18.12 28.76 -20.66
C PHE A 257 17.85 28.78 -22.17
N LYS A 258 18.50 29.72 -22.89
CA LYS A 258 18.38 29.80 -24.35
C LYS A 258 18.89 28.51 -25.03
N ASN A 259 19.99 27.93 -24.54
CA ASN A 259 20.53 26.68 -25.09
C ASN A 259 19.57 25.50 -24.86
N GLN A 260 18.88 25.49 -23.73
CA GLN A 260 17.98 24.38 -23.35
C GLN A 260 16.60 24.50 -24.01
N TYR A 261 16.05 25.73 -24.10
CA TYR A 261 14.65 25.95 -24.50
C TYR A 261 14.53 26.71 -25.83
N GLY A 262 15.64 26.99 -26.52
CA GLY A 262 15.67 27.63 -27.81
C GLY A 262 15.50 29.15 -27.77
N GLU A 263 14.98 29.72 -26.70
CA GLU A 263 14.71 31.15 -26.56
C GLU A 263 15.09 31.69 -25.17
N THR A 264 15.14 33.04 -25.06
CA THR A 264 15.51 33.66 -23.78
C THR A 264 14.34 33.70 -22.80
N PRO A 265 14.59 33.66 -21.45
CA PRO A 265 13.53 33.73 -20.44
C PRO A 265 12.63 34.97 -20.59
N GLY A 266 13.22 36.11 -20.98
CA GLY A 266 12.46 37.34 -21.16
C GLY A 266 11.58 37.35 -22.41
N LYS A 267 11.99 36.62 -23.47
CA LYS A 267 11.16 36.41 -24.65
C LYS A 267 10.00 35.50 -24.33
N LEU A 268 10.30 34.34 -23.74
CA LEU A 268 9.26 33.35 -23.31
C LEU A 268 8.20 34.03 -22.44
N ARG A 269 8.59 34.85 -21.46
CA ARG A 269 7.63 35.55 -20.60
C ARG A 269 6.74 36.51 -21.36
N ARG A 270 7.32 37.32 -22.29
CA ARG A 270 6.52 38.22 -23.13
C ARG A 270 5.55 37.44 -24.01
N ASP A 271 6.01 36.39 -24.62
CA ASP A 271 5.17 35.52 -25.47
C ASP A 271 4.02 34.91 -24.67
N LEU A 272 4.24 34.55 -23.39
CA LEU A 272 3.21 34.09 -22.47
C LEU A 272 2.27 35.22 -21.99
N GLU A 273 2.76 36.47 -21.88
CA GLU A 273 1.95 37.63 -21.51
C GLU A 273 1.12 38.17 -22.71
N GLU A 274 1.70 38.17 -23.90
CA GLU A 274 1.04 38.62 -25.14
C GLU A 274 0.09 37.57 -25.71
N ASN A 275 0.44 36.29 -25.57
CA ASN A 275 -0.36 35.15 -25.90
C ASN A 275 -0.41 34.27 -24.65
N PRO A 276 -1.20 34.64 -23.61
CA PRO A 276 -1.38 33.70 -22.50
C PRO A 276 -1.84 32.38 -23.11
N PRO A 277 -1.22 31.25 -22.72
CA PRO A 277 -1.67 29.96 -23.20
C PRO A 277 -3.18 29.94 -22.97
N ALA A 278 -3.93 29.90 -24.06
CA ALA A 278 -5.38 29.87 -23.99
C ALA A 278 -5.70 28.78 -22.98
N PRO A 279 -6.61 28.99 -22.03
CA PRO A 279 -7.00 27.94 -21.09
C PRO A 279 -7.24 26.70 -21.93
N ALA A 280 -6.39 25.68 -21.74
CA ALA A 280 -6.18 24.54 -22.64
C ALA A 280 -7.48 24.23 -23.37
N HIS A 281 -7.50 24.49 -24.67
CA HIS A 281 -8.77 24.53 -25.38
C HIS A 281 -9.43 23.17 -25.21
N PRO A 282 -10.71 23.08 -24.77
CA PRO A 282 -11.43 21.82 -24.65
C PRO A 282 -11.42 20.98 -25.95
N THR A 283 -11.10 21.64 -27.08
CA THR A 283 -11.05 21.08 -28.42
C THR A 283 -9.81 20.23 -28.69
N ASP A 284 -8.62 20.59 -28.19
CA ASP A 284 -7.39 19.83 -28.50
C ASP A 284 -7.33 18.54 -27.68
N ASP A 285 -7.69 18.60 -26.42
CA ASP A 285 -7.71 17.41 -25.56
C ASP A 285 -8.84 16.44 -25.94
N ALA A 286 -9.97 16.98 -26.41
CA ALA A 286 -11.05 16.17 -26.98
C ALA A 286 -10.62 15.47 -28.26
N ARG A 287 -9.77 16.12 -29.09
CA ARG A 287 -9.19 15.55 -30.31
C ARG A 287 -8.22 14.41 -29.99
N ILE A 288 -7.31 14.64 -29.04
CA ILE A 288 -6.37 13.62 -28.55
C ILE A 288 -7.13 12.41 -27.99
N PHE A 289 -8.14 12.66 -27.16
CA PHE A 289 -8.98 11.62 -26.61
C PHE A 289 -9.76 10.85 -27.67
N GLN A 290 -10.30 11.54 -28.66
CA GLN A 290 -10.96 10.91 -29.82
C GLN A 290 -9.98 10.05 -30.65
N ALA A 291 -8.74 10.50 -30.82
CA ALA A 291 -7.70 9.72 -31.49
C ALA A 291 -7.37 8.45 -30.71
N LEU A 292 -7.17 8.56 -29.37
CA LEU A 292 -6.95 7.38 -28.50
C LEU A 292 -8.13 6.40 -28.56
N LEU A 293 -9.37 6.89 -28.50
CA LEU A 293 -10.55 6.04 -28.56
C LEU A 293 -10.70 5.29 -29.89
N ARG A 294 -10.32 5.92 -31.03
CA ARG A 294 -10.36 5.23 -32.35
C ARG A 294 -9.43 4.03 -32.37
N HIS A 295 -8.30 4.14 -31.69
CA HIS A 295 -7.31 3.07 -31.60
C HIS A 295 -7.77 1.94 -30.69
N VAL A 296 -8.35 2.26 -29.54
CA VAL A 296 -8.89 1.27 -28.58
C VAL A 296 -10.12 0.55 -29.13
N SER A 297 -10.97 1.22 -29.95
CA SER A 297 -12.19 0.60 -30.48
C SER A 297 -11.95 -0.38 -31.64
N LYS A 298 -10.81 -0.35 -32.31
CA LYS A 298 -10.47 -1.33 -33.36
C LYS A 298 -10.17 -2.73 -32.78
N ASP A 299 -9.61 -2.79 -31.58
CA ASP A 299 -9.28 -4.05 -30.89
C ASP A 299 -10.49 -4.67 -30.18
N ALA A 300 -11.61 -3.95 -30.06
CA ALA A 300 -12.82 -4.41 -29.38
C ALA A 300 -13.58 -5.55 -30.09
N ASN A 301 -13.15 -5.93 -31.30
CA ASN A 301 -13.74 -7.07 -32.03
C ASN A 301 -13.10 -8.45 -31.75
N ALA A 302 -12.08 -8.50 -30.88
CA ALA A 302 -11.48 -9.74 -30.45
C ALA A 302 -11.80 -9.96 -28.93
N ASN A 303 -12.94 -10.58 -28.65
CA ASN A 303 -13.29 -11.27 -27.39
C ASN A 303 -12.81 -10.64 -26.05
N ALA A 304 -12.55 -9.37 -25.97
CA ALA A 304 -12.50 -8.67 -24.70
C ALA A 304 -13.97 -8.35 -24.33
N VAL A 305 -14.51 -9.06 -23.37
CA VAL A 305 -15.68 -8.59 -22.63
C VAL A 305 -15.29 -7.22 -22.08
N ALA A 306 -15.65 -6.16 -22.80
CA ALA A 306 -15.65 -4.82 -22.21
C ALA A 306 -16.43 -5.00 -20.91
N PRO A 307 -15.92 -4.52 -19.74
CA PRO A 307 -16.78 -4.46 -18.58
C PRO A 307 -17.96 -3.63 -19.03
N ASP A 308 -19.09 -4.30 -19.15
CA ASP A 308 -20.37 -3.66 -19.42
C ASP A 308 -20.49 -2.63 -18.30
N ILE A 309 -20.26 -1.36 -18.60
CA ILE A 309 -20.61 -0.28 -17.68
C ILE A 309 -22.13 -0.30 -17.70
N THR A 310 -22.66 -1.27 -17.02
CA THR A 310 -24.09 -1.41 -16.78
C THR A 310 -24.50 -0.14 -16.09
N ARG A 311 -25.13 0.76 -16.81
CA ARG A 311 -25.76 1.94 -16.22
C ARG A 311 -26.84 1.41 -15.31
N LEU A 312 -26.46 1.24 -14.04
CA LEU A 312 -27.38 0.76 -13.02
C LEU A 312 -28.34 1.89 -12.67
N GLU A 313 -29.56 1.83 -13.14
CA GLU A 313 -30.64 2.70 -12.69
C GLU A 313 -31.23 2.09 -11.41
N LEU A 314 -30.91 2.71 -10.28
CA LEU A 314 -31.46 2.33 -8.99
C LEU A 314 -32.72 3.14 -8.73
N SER A 315 -33.86 2.46 -8.58
CA SER A 315 -35.09 3.04 -8.10
C SER A 315 -35.35 2.65 -6.65
N VAL A 316 -35.37 3.62 -5.74
CA VAL A 316 -35.66 3.39 -4.32
C VAL A 316 -37.06 3.85 -4.01
N ASN A 317 -37.93 2.92 -3.62
CA ASN A 317 -39.28 3.25 -3.16
C ASN A 317 -39.25 3.63 -1.67
N THR A 318 -39.32 4.91 -1.37
CA THR A 318 -39.27 5.46 0.00
C THR A 318 -40.62 5.43 0.74
N ILE A 319 -41.67 4.97 0.09
CA ILE A 319 -43.03 4.90 0.69
C ILE A 319 -43.12 3.72 1.68
N HIS A 320 -42.40 2.64 1.41
CA HIS A 320 -42.37 1.49 2.30
C HIS A 320 -41.29 1.65 3.36
N ARG A 321 -41.69 1.68 4.64
CA ARG A 321 -40.74 1.57 5.74
C ARG A 321 -40.16 0.15 5.75
N GLY A 322 -38.85 0.03 5.54
CA GLY A 322 -38.15 -1.23 5.72
C GLY A 322 -38.12 -1.69 7.18
N LYS A 323 -37.61 -2.87 7.42
CA LYS A 323 -37.31 -3.32 8.79
C LYS A 323 -36.20 -2.43 9.38
N PRO A 324 -36.19 -2.20 10.71
CA PRO A 324 -35.09 -1.51 11.36
C PRO A 324 -33.75 -2.21 11.01
N LEU A 325 -32.80 -1.43 10.53
CA LEU A 325 -31.49 -1.95 10.15
C LEU A 325 -30.70 -2.37 11.40
N SER A 326 -30.28 -3.62 11.45
CA SER A 326 -29.38 -4.10 12.50
C SER A 326 -27.99 -3.49 12.27
N GLN A 327 -27.49 -2.74 13.24
CA GLN A 327 -26.17 -2.11 13.16
C GLN A 327 -25.09 -2.95 13.85
N THR A 328 -25.13 -4.27 13.70
CA THR A 328 -24.19 -5.21 14.35
C THR A 328 -22.73 -4.93 13.98
N TRP A 329 -22.47 -4.39 12.80
CA TRP A 329 -21.17 -3.96 12.32
C TRP A 329 -20.54 -2.84 13.17
N LYS A 330 -21.35 -2.09 13.95
CA LYS A 330 -20.85 -1.09 14.91
C LYS A 330 -20.38 -1.69 16.23
N ASN A 331 -20.54 -3.00 16.42
CA ASN A 331 -20.16 -3.60 17.70
C ASN A 331 -18.65 -3.60 17.91
N LEU A 332 -17.83 -3.81 16.87
CA LEU A 332 -16.40 -3.97 17.02
C LEU A 332 -15.64 -3.27 15.91
N ILE A 333 -14.60 -2.51 16.29
CA ILE A 333 -13.56 -2.00 15.38
C ILE A 333 -12.21 -2.62 15.77
N ASN A 334 -11.36 -2.89 14.77
CA ASN A 334 -10.00 -3.36 14.98
C ASN A 334 -9.02 -2.25 14.61
N ILE A 335 -8.02 -1.97 15.46
CA ILE A 335 -7.00 -0.94 15.25
C ILE A 335 -5.59 -1.50 14.98
N GLY A 336 -5.47 -2.81 14.77
CA GLY A 336 -4.17 -3.45 14.62
C GLY A 336 -3.51 -3.76 15.95
N TYR A 337 -2.36 -3.16 16.25
CA TYR A 337 -1.60 -3.45 17.48
C TYR A 337 -1.92 -2.48 18.62
N ALA A 338 -1.82 -2.97 19.85
CA ALA A 338 -2.00 -2.16 21.06
C ALA A 338 -1.11 -0.90 21.07
N ARG A 339 0.15 -1.06 20.65
CA ARG A 339 1.11 0.04 20.54
C ARG A 339 0.66 1.14 19.58
N GLU A 340 -0.05 0.78 18.49
CA GLU A 340 -0.57 1.76 17.52
C GLU A 340 -1.65 2.66 18.15
N GLY A 341 -2.43 2.14 19.08
CA GLY A 341 -3.43 2.92 19.83
C GLY A 341 -2.85 4.02 20.73
N LEU A 342 -1.53 4.01 20.95
CA LEU A 342 -0.82 5.09 21.68
C LEU A 342 -0.33 6.21 20.74
N GLN A 343 -0.41 6.04 19.43
CA GLN A 343 0.03 7.04 18.46
C GLN A 343 -1.02 8.15 18.31
N ALA A 344 -0.55 9.39 18.24
CA ALA A 344 -1.44 10.56 18.23
C ALA A 344 -2.36 10.62 17.01
N ASP A 345 -1.88 10.20 15.84
CA ASP A 345 -2.65 10.15 14.59
C ASP A 345 -3.75 9.08 14.63
N VAL A 346 -3.45 7.90 15.17
CA VAL A 346 -4.43 6.83 15.38
C VAL A 346 -5.50 7.28 16.40
N GLN A 347 -5.09 7.93 17.49
CA GLN A 347 -6.03 8.48 18.47
C GLN A 347 -6.95 9.54 17.88
N GLU A 348 -6.45 10.41 17.01
CA GLU A 348 -7.27 11.42 16.34
C GLU A 348 -8.28 10.77 15.39
N GLN A 349 -7.86 9.77 14.62
CA GLN A 349 -8.76 8.98 13.76
C GLN A 349 -9.83 8.28 14.59
N LEU A 350 -9.47 7.66 15.72
CA LEU A 350 -10.43 7.00 16.60
C LEU A 350 -11.45 7.98 17.21
N ARG A 351 -11.01 9.17 17.63
CA ARG A 351 -11.94 10.23 18.10
C ARG A 351 -12.92 10.62 17.00
N ARG A 352 -12.44 10.75 15.77
CA ARG A 352 -13.28 11.07 14.61
C ARG A 352 -14.28 9.95 14.32
N ILE A 353 -13.81 8.72 14.18
CA ILE A 353 -14.64 7.55 13.91
C ILE A 353 -15.70 7.37 15.01
N GLN A 354 -15.31 7.55 16.28
CA GLN A 354 -16.25 7.39 17.41
C GLN A 354 -17.33 8.47 17.40
N ARG A 355 -17.00 9.70 17.04
CA ARG A 355 -17.97 10.80 16.90
C ARG A 355 -18.91 10.61 15.72
N GLU A 356 -18.39 10.13 14.58
CA GLU A 356 -19.17 10.02 13.32
C GLU A 356 -19.97 8.71 13.23
N ILE A 357 -19.44 7.61 13.76
CA ILE A 357 -20.03 6.26 13.65
C ILE A 357 -20.52 5.73 15.00
N GLY A 358 -19.66 5.75 16.02
CA GLY A 358 -19.94 5.27 17.37
C GLY A 358 -19.87 3.75 17.51
N PHE A 359 -18.65 3.20 17.53
CA PHE A 359 -18.42 1.78 17.83
C PHE A 359 -18.55 1.50 19.32
N ARG A 360 -18.85 0.22 19.65
CA ARG A 360 -19.01 -0.21 21.05
C ARG A 360 -17.73 -0.76 21.64
N TYR A 361 -17.03 -1.59 20.89
CA TYR A 361 -15.79 -2.24 21.31
C TYR A 361 -14.65 -1.91 20.35
N VAL A 362 -13.44 -1.97 20.87
CA VAL A 362 -12.21 -1.91 20.08
C VAL A 362 -11.33 -3.10 20.41
N ARG A 363 -10.92 -3.85 19.36
CA ARG A 363 -9.93 -4.93 19.46
C ARG A 363 -8.58 -4.46 18.97
N PHE A 364 -7.55 -4.95 19.57
CA PHE A 364 -6.16 -4.80 19.18
C PHE A 364 -5.40 -6.08 19.53
N GLN A 365 -4.37 -6.37 18.77
CA GLN A 365 -3.45 -7.47 19.01
C GLN A 365 -2.22 -6.98 19.79
N GLY A 366 -1.40 -7.89 20.31
CA GLY A 366 -0.09 -7.57 20.86
C GLY A 366 -0.14 -6.74 22.15
N LEU A 367 -1.17 -6.92 22.99
CA LEU A 367 -1.20 -6.27 24.30
C LEU A 367 -0.03 -6.72 25.19
N LEU A 368 0.40 -7.98 25.03
CA LEU A 368 1.51 -8.58 25.79
C LEU A 368 2.85 -8.53 25.04
N ASP A 369 2.91 -7.84 23.88
CA ASP A 369 4.12 -7.70 23.08
C ASP A 369 5.18 -6.88 23.82
N ASP A 370 6.44 -7.12 23.49
CA ASP A 370 7.58 -6.40 24.10
C ASP A 370 7.51 -4.89 23.92
N ASP A 371 6.90 -4.39 22.85
CA ASP A 371 6.76 -2.96 22.60
C ASP A 371 5.73 -2.26 23.52
N MET A 372 4.92 -3.03 24.24
CA MET A 372 4.06 -2.54 25.32
C MET A 372 4.78 -2.50 26.68
N LEU A 373 6.03 -2.99 26.75
CA LEU A 373 6.89 -2.97 27.93
C LEU A 373 6.27 -3.62 29.18
N ILE A 374 5.37 -4.56 29.00
CA ILE A 374 4.54 -5.12 30.07
C ILE A 374 5.28 -6.19 30.89
N TYR A 375 6.30 -6.84 30.33
CA TYR A 375 6.98 -7.99 30.93
C TYR A 375 8.50 -7.87 30.83
N ALA A 376 9.15 -8.02 31.96
CA ALA A 376 10.59 -8.20 32.07
C ALA A 376 10.88 -9.30 33.13
N GLU A 377 12.13 -9.71 33.25
CA GLU A 377 12.58 -10.59 34.33
C GLU A 377 13.76 -9.95 35.06
N ASN A 378 13.78 -10.09 36.38
CA ASN A 378 14.89 -9.66 37.21
C ASN A 378 16.09 -10.64 37.09
N GLU A 379 17.19 -10.37 37.81
CA GLU A 379 18.41 -11.19 37.82
C GLU A 379 18.17 -12.65 38.28
N HIS A 380 17.06 -12.91 38.97
CA HIS A 380 16.66 -14.24 39.44
C HIS A 380 15.67 -14.94 38.52
N GLY A 381 15.32 -14.31 37.38
CA GLY A 381 14.34 -14.81 36.42
C GLY A 381 12.89 -14.72 36.93
N GLU A 382 12.60 -13.83 37.89
CA GLU A 382 11.23 -13.59 38.36
C GLU A 382 10.57 -12.49 37.53
N PRO A 383 9.28 -12.59 37.22
CA PRO A 383 8.56 -11.59 36.45
C PRO A 383 8.55 -10.20 37.11
N GLU A 384 8.93 -9.18 36.35
CA GLU A 384 8.71 -7.78 36.63
C GLU A 384 7.69 -7.21 35.64
N LEU A 385 6.62 -6.61 36.15
CA LEU A 385 5.47 -6.19 35.35
C LEU A 385 5.29 -4.66 35.40
N ASP A 386 5.10 -4.04 34.23
CA ASP A 386 4.77 -2.63 34.10
C ASP A 386 3.51 -2.44 33.24
N PHE A 387 2.46 -1.85 33.80
CA PHE A 387 1.20 -1.61 33.12
C PHE A 387 1.00 -0.17 32.65
N THR A 388 2.04 0.67 32.70
CA THR A 388 1.94 2.10 32.37
C THR A 388 1.40 2.34 30.97
N LEU A 389 1.90 1.64 29.95
CA LEU A 389 1.43 1.81 28.56
C LEU A 389 0.03 1.22 28.37
N VAL A 390 -0.32 0.17 29.10
CA VAL A 390 -1.68 -0.41 29.11
C VAL A 390 -2.66 0.63 29.66
N ASP A 391 -2.32 1.26 30.77
CA ASP A 391 -3.14 2.30 31.39
C ASP A 391 -3.38 3.48 30.45
N LEU A 392 -2.32 3.98 29.80
CA LEU A 392 -2.44 5.08 28.84
C LEU A 392 -3.36 4.73 27.67
N LEU A 393 -3.26 3.50 27.15
CA LEU A 393 -4.13 3.03 26.08
C LEU A 393 -5.59 2.93 26.55
N PHE A 394 -5.83 2.27 27.67
CA PHE A 394 -7.19 1.99 28.14
C PHE A 394 -7.90 3.25 28.64
N ASP A 395 -7.18 4.15 29.32
CA ASP A 395 -7.71 5.47 29.71
C ASP A 395 -8.17 6.26 28.47
N PHE A 396 -7.35 6.26 27.40
CA PHE A 396 -7.73 6.90 26.14
C PHE A 396 -8.98 6.26 25.53
N LEU A 397 -9.01 4.93 25.38
CA LEU A 397 -10.15 4.23 24.77
C LEU A 397 -11.46 4.47 25.55
N LEU A 398 -11.41 4.37 26.86
CA LEU A 398 -12.57 4.64 27.72
C LEU A 398 -13.01 6.11 27.67
N SER A 399 -12.06 7.05 27.56
CA SER A 399 -12.36 8.48 27.45
C SER A 399 -13.19 8.85 26.23
N ILE A 400 -13.11 8.06 25.16
CA ILE A 400 -13.89 8.23 23.93
C ILE A 400 -15.09 7.27 23.84
N GLY A 401 -15.40 6.53 24.92
CA GLY A 401 -16.55 5.63 25.00
C GLY A 401 -16.36 4.27 24.34
N LEU A 402 -15.13 3.89 23.96
CA LEU A 402 -14.80 2.56 23.45
C LEU A 402 -14.49 1.59 24.59
N LYS A 403 -15.06 0.40 24.53
CA LYS A 403 -14.77 -0.67 25.48
C LYS A 403 -13.69 -1.59 24.92
N PRO A 404 -12.65 -1.92 25.68
CA PRO A 404 -11.64 -2.88 25.23
C PRO A 404 -12.22 -4.26 24.97
N TYR A 405 -11.80 -4.88 23.86
CA TYR A 405 -11.92 -6.29 23.56
C TYR A 405 -10.52 -6.87 23.75
N VAL A 406 -10.24 -7.35 24.96
CA VAL A 406 -8.89 -7.65 25.42
C VAL A 406 -8.42 -9.00 24.91
N GLU A 407 -7.40 -9.02 24.08
CA GLU A 407 -6.75 -10.24 23.62
C GLU A 407 -5.42 -10.45 24.36
N PHE A 408 -5.28 -11.60 25.01
CA PHE A 408 -4.04 -12.05 25.68
C PHE A 408 -3.08 -12.68 24.65
N GLY A 409 -2.56 -11.91 23.78
CA GLY A 409 -1.60 -12.21 22.70
C GLY A 409 -0.87 -10.92 22.32
N PHE A 410 0.28 -10.89 21.72
CA PHE A 410 1.21 -12.01 21.49
C PHE A 410 1.99 -12.37 22.76
N VAL A 411 2.92 -13.36 22.65
CA VAL A 411 3.71 -13.78 23.81
C VAL A 411 4.96 -12.89 23.92
N PRO A 412 5.34 -12.38 25.12
CA PRO A 412 6.60 -11.68 25.32
C PRO A 412 7.81 -12.50 24.87
N SER A 413 8.83 -11.87 24.30
CA SER A 413 10.00 -12.57 23.74
C SER A 413 10.71 -13.51 24.73
N LEU A 414 10.75 -13.14 26.02
CA LEU A 414 11.33 -13.95 27.10
C LEU A 414 10.54 -15.24 27.36
N LEU A 415 9.26 -15.27 26.98
CA LEU A 415 8.37 -16.44 27.14
C LEU A 415 8.04 -17.12 25.80
N ALA A 416 8.66 -16.71 24.70
CA ALA A 416 8.34 -17.18 23.36
C ALA A 416 9.40 -18.13 22.80
N TYR A 417 9.00 -18.92 21.80
CA TYR A 417 9.96 -19.62 20.94
C TYR A 417 10.54 -18.63 19.91
N PRO A 418 11.86 -18.39 19.87
CA PRO A 418 12.46 -17.33 19.04
C PRO A 418 12.15 -17.44 17.53
N GLN A 419 11.83 -18.62 17.04
CA GLN A 419 11.55 -18.91 15.63
C GLN A 419 10.11 -18.55 15.23
N THR A 420 9.22 -18.30 16.18
CA THR A 420 7.79 -18.03 15.93
C THR A 420 7.48 -16.56 15.68
N ARG A 421 8.51 -15.79 15.32
CA ARG A 421 8.40 -14.35 15.01
C ARG A 421 7.56 -14.13 13.75
N ALA A 422 6.50 -13.34 13.87
CA ALA A 422 5.54 -13.09 12.80
C ALA A 422 5.63 -11.66 12.23
N PHE A 423 5.11 -11.49 11.00
CA PHE A 423 4.85 -10.21 10.35
C PHE A 423 6.05 -9.24 10.25
N ARG A 424 7.30 -9.73 10.23
CA ARG A 424 8.52 -8.89 10.27
C ARG A 424 8.61 -7.95 11.47
N ARG A 425 7.76 -8.13 12.47
CA ARG A 425 7.77 -7.41 13.75
C ARG A 425 8.40 -8.29 14.84
N SER A 426 8.59 -7.74 16.03
CA SER A 426 9.09 -8.51 17.18
C SER A 426 7.98 -9.30 17.89
N SER A 427 6.86 -9.56 17.21
CA SER A 427 5.70 -10.26 17.75
C SER A 427 5.86 -11.77 17.62
N TYR A 428 5.54 -12.53 18.66
CA TYR A 428 5.70 -13.98 18.69
C TYR A 428 4.34 -14.68 18.76
N LEU A 429 4.06 -15.45 17.71
CA LEU A 429 2.83 -16.25 17.56
C LEU A 429 3.08 -17.70 18.00
N CYS A 430 3.02 -17.94 19.29
CA CYS A 430 3.20 -19.28 19.85
C CYS A 430 2.49 -19.40 21.19
N LEU A 431 2.38 -20.64 21.72
CA LEU A 431 2.12 -20.82 23.13
C LEU A 431 3.36 -20.45 23.96
N PRO A 432 3.21 -19.97 25.19
CA PRO A 432 4.35 -19.63 26.04
C PRO A 432 5.18 -20.87 26.39
N VAL A 433 6.50 -20.72 26.39
CA VAL A 433 7.44 -21.78 26.84
C VAL A 433 7.29 -22.06 28.33
N ASP A 434 6.87 -21.06 29.11
CA ASP A 434 6.51 -21.15 30.52
C ASP A 434 5.08 -20.66 30.72
N SER A 435 4.14 -21.59 30.78
CA SER A 435 2.72 -21.27 30.93
C SER A 435 2.36 -20.73 32.31
N ASP A 436 3.18 -20.97 33.35
CA ASP A 436 2.93 -20.46 34.70
C ASP A 436 3.35 -19.00 34.84
N LYS A 437 4.51 -18.61 34.29
CA LYS A 437 4.92 -17.21 34.22
C LYS A 437 3.95 -16.39 33.36
N TRP A 438 3.56 -16.93 32.20
CA TRP A 438 2.60 -16.28 31.31
C TRP A 438 1.23 -16.12 31.98
N PHE A 439 0.75 -17.15 32.66
CA PHE A 439 -0.51 -17.04 33.40
C PHE A 439 -0.42 -16.04 34.56
N THR A 440 0.73 -15.95 35.21
CA THR A 440 0.97 -14.94 36.25
C THR A 440 0.85 -13.54 35.65
N LEU A 441 1.47 -13.28 34.49
CA LEU A 441 1.32 -12.01 33.75
C LEU A 441 -0.15 -11.70 33.49
N VAL A 442 -0.91 -12.64 32.89
CA VAL A 442 -2.34 -12.44 32.60
C VAL A 442 -3.16 -12.19 33.85
N ARG A 443 -2.88 -12.94 34.92
CA ARG A 443 -3.55 -12.77 36.21
C ARG A 443 -3.33 -11.37 36.79
N GLU A 444 -2.07 -10.95 36.88
CA GLU A 444 -1.71 -9.66 37.44
C GLU A 444 -2.25 -8.50 36.59
N LEU A 445 -2.23 -8.64 35.27
CA LEU A 445 -2.86 -7.68 34.36
C LEU A 445 -4.37 -7.53 34.65
N VAL A 446 -5.10 -8.63 34.75
CA VAL A 446 -6.55 -8.56 35.04
C VAL A 446 -6.82 -7.97 36.42
N LEU A 447 -6.01 -8.32 37.44
CA LEU A 447 -6.15 -7.77 38.78
C LEU A 447 -5.84 -6.25 38.80
N HIS A 448 -4.83 -5.82 38.05
CA HIS A 448 -4.49 -4.41 37.90
C HIS A 448 -5.64 -3.62 37.23
N LEU A 449 -6.18 -4.16 36.11
CA LEU A 449 -7.31 -3.55 35.42
C LEU A 449 -8.55 -3.48 36.31
N GLU A 450 -8.81 -4.53 37.12
CA GLU A 450 -9.91 -4.56 38.06
C GLU A 450 -9.74 -3.52 39.19
N ALA A 451 -8.53 -3.39 39.71
CA ALA A 451 -8.22 -2.38 40.71
C ALA A 451 -8.35 -0.95 40.19
N ARG A 452 -8.01 -0.71 38.92
CA ARG A 452 -8.05 0.60 38.28
C ARG A 452 -9.44 1.01 37.81
N TYR A 453 -10.16 0.13 37.14
CA TYR A 453 -11.43 0.43 36.46
C TYR A 453 -12.67 -0.13 37.16
N GLY A 454 -12.48 -1.03 38.09
CA GLY A 454 -13.56 -1.70 38.81
C GLY A 454 -14.12 -2.93 38.10
N SER A 455 -14.56 -3.91 38.88
CA SER A 455 -15.13 -5.18 38.38
C SER A 455 -16.34 -4.97 37.48
N ASP A 456 -17.23 -4.02 37.81
CA ASP A 456 -18.43 -3.73 37.03
C ASP A 456 -18.11 -3.26 35.60
N GLN A 457 -17.03 -2.47 35.46
CA GLN A 457 -16.56 -2.02 34.16
C GLN A 457 -16.01 -3.20 33.34
N LEU A 458 -15.15 -4.03 33.95
CA LEU A 458 -14.53 -5.18 33.28
C LEU A 458 -15.55 -6.22 32.82
N GLN A 459 -16.64 -6.42 33.57
CA GLN A 459 -17.73 -7.32 33.17
C GLN A 459 -18.47 -6.86 31.89
N THR A 460 -18.26 -5.61 31.47
CA THR A 460 -18.79 -5.14 30.19
C THR A 460 -17.85 -5.37 29.00
N TRP A 461 -16.62 -5.83 29.24
CA TRP A 461 -15.60 -6.10 28.21
C TRP A 461 -15.67 -7.57 27.75
N TYR A 462 -14.90 -7.88 26.71
CA TYR A 462 -14.61 -9.24 26.31
C TYR A 462 -13.13 -9.55 26.54
N PHE A 463 -12.84 -10.78 26.91
CA PHE A 463 -11.50 -11.31 27.09
C PHE A 463 -11.33 -12.52 26.18
N THR A 464 -10.23 -12.60 25.46
CA THR A 464 -9.93 -13.72 24.56
C THR A 464 -8.48 -14.13 24.65
N LEU A 465 -8.18 -15.40 24.41
CA LEU A 465 -6.81 -15.80 24.11
C LEU A 465 -6.48 -15.42 22.65
N MET A 466 -5.19 -15.46 22.32
CA MET A 466 -4.74 -15.48 20.94
C MET A 466 -5.46 -16.58 20.14
N SER A 467 -5.47 -16.48 18.83
CA SER A 467 -6.08 -17.48 17.95
C SER A 467 -5.55 -18.91 18.25
N ILE A 468 -6.43 -19.89 18.16
CA ILE A 468 -6.07 -21.32 18.31
C ILE A 468 -4.97 -21.76 17.32
N HIS A 469 -4.83 -21.06 16.20
CA HIS A 469 -3.77 -21.28 15.23
C HIS A 469 -2.38 -20.87 15.74
N CYS A 470 -2.31 -20.07 16.80
CA CYS A 470 -1.06 -19.69 17.46
C CYS A 470 -0.57 -20.76 18.46
N ALA A 471 -1.20 -21.92 18.50
CA ALA A 471 -0.85 -23.04 19.40
C ALA A 471 0.47 -23.76 19.01
N ILE A 472 1.46 -23.02 18.56
CA ILE A 472 2.78 -23.52 18.15
C ILE A 472 3.63 -23.75 19.40
N THR A 473 4.18 -24.97 19.54
CA THR A 473 4.95 -25.38 20.72
C THR A 473 6.38 -25.82 20.43
N ASP A 474 6.81 -25.82 19.17
CA ASP A 474 8.14 -26.29 18.84
C ASP A 474 9.01 -25.25 18.11
N LYS A 475 10.33 -25.50 18.14
CA LYS A 475 11.34 -24.63 17.51
C LYS A 475 11.30 -24.65 15.98
N GLN A 476 10.58 -25.59 15.37
CA GLN A 476 10.54 -25.81 13.91
C GLN A 476 9.23 -25.30 13.28
N GLN A 477 8.32 -24.72 14.07
CA GLN A 477 7.00 -24.22 13.63
C GLN A 477 6.08 -25.28 12.99
N THR A 478 6.31 -26.56 13.28
CA THR A 478 5.65 -27.68 12.61
C THR A 478 4.57 -28.36 13.45
N VAL A 479 4.58 -28.15 14.76
CA VAL A 479 3.64 -28.79 15.67
C VAL A 479 2.71 -27.76 16.31
N ILE A 480 1.42 -27.89 16.02
CA ILE A 480 0.36 -27.14 16.68
C ILE A 480 -0.22 -28.05 17.76
N ASP A 481 -0.07 -27.65 19.02
CA ASP A 481 -0.59 -28.38 20.16
C ASP A 481 -1.92 -27.80 20.65
N HIS A 482 -3.00 -28.27 20.05
CA HIS A 482 -4.35 -27.86 20.44
C HIS A 482 -4.73 -28.30 21.88
N THR A 483 -4.09 -29.34 22.43
CA THR A 483 -4.32 -29.78 23.80
C THR A 483 -3.73 -28.79 24.80
N ALA A 484 -2.51 -28.32 24.53
CA ALA A 484 -1.88 -27.28 25.34
C ALA A 484 -2.64 -25.95 25.24
N TYR A 485 -3.12 -25.58 24.04
CA TYR A 485 -3.99 -24.43 23.88
C TYR A 485 -5.26 -24.53 24.73
N TYR A 486 -5.95 -25.66 24.67
CA TYR A 486 -7.15 -25.90 25.47
C TYR A 486 -6.86 -25.81 26.99
N ALA A 487 -5.76 -26.40 27.45
CA ALA A 487 -5.38 -26.32 28.85
C ALA A 487 -5.17 -24.87 29.31
N LEU A 488 -4.50 -24.05 28.49
CA LEU A 488 -4.29 -22.62 28.76
C LEU A 488 -5.61 -21.86 28.75
N TYR A 489 -6.45 -22.07 27.73
CA TYR A 489 -7.78 -21.46 27.63
C TYR A 489 -8.62 -21.76 28.87
N ARG A 490 -8.74 -23.04 29.25
CA ARG A 490 -9.49 -23.47 30.42
C ARG A 490 -9.01 -22.79 31.70
N ARG A 491 -7.68 -22.64 31.86
CA ARG A 491 -7.08 -21.99 33.04
C ARG A 491 -7.47 -20.51 33.12
N VAL A 492 -7.37 -19.78 32.00
CA VAL A 492 -7.77 -18.37 31.93
C VAL A 492 -9.28 -18.23 32.10
N TYR A 493 -10.09 -19.05 31.45
CA TYR A 493 -11.55 -19.05 31.59
C TYR A 493 -11.98 -19.19 33.04
N ARG A 494 -11.48 -20.23 33.74
CA ARG A 494 -11.80 -20.48 35.15
C ARG A 494 -11.35 -19.33 36.05
N PHE A 495 -10.19 -18.77 35.79
CA PHE A 495 -9.73 -17.59 36.54
C PHE A 495 -10.67 -16.40 36.35
N LEU A 496 -11.00 -16.02 35.13
CA LEU A 496 -11.89 -14.90 34.85
C LEU A 496 -13.29 -15.13 35.49
N LYS A 497 -13.85 -16.30 35.33
CA LYS A 497 -15.17 -16.64 35.93
C LYS A 497 -15.14 -16.65 37.45
N SER A 498 -13.99 -16.94 38.08
CA SER A 498 -13.83 -16.87 39.54
C SER A 498 -13.84 -15.42 40.05
N ARG A 499 -13.52 -14.44 39.19
CA ARG A 499 -13.60 -13.01 39.53
C ARG A 499 -15.04 -12.45 39.49
N GLY A 500 -15.89 -13.10 38.69
CA GLY A 500 -17.30 -12.76 38.56
C GLY A 500 -17.94 -13.44 37.37
N THR A 501 -19.16 -13.90 37.52
CA THR A 501 -19.90 -14.60 36.45
C THR A 501 -20.16 -13.74 35.22
N GLY A 502 -20.14 -12.41 35.38
CA GLY A 502 -20.34 -11.44 34.30
C GLY A 502 -19.13 -11.24 33.38
N TYR A 503 -17.93 -11.74 33.76
CA TYR A 503 -16.76 -11.68 32.89
C TYR A 503 -17.00 -12.52 31.62
N ARG A 504 -16.83 -11.90 30.44
CA ARG A 504 -17.13 -12.53 29.16
C ARG A 504 -15.86 -13.05 28.51
N VAL A 505 -15.81 -14.36 28.29
CA VAL A 505 -14.67 -15.02 27.66
C VAL A 505 -15.07 -15.45 26.25
N SER A 506 -14.35 -14.96 25.25
CA SER A 506 -14.59 -15.29 23.85
C SER A 506 -13.47 -16.19 23.29
N GLY A 507 -13.72 -16.82 22.18
CA GLY A 507 -12.75 -17.69 21.50
C GLY A 507 -13.41 -18.68 20.54
N PRO A 508 -12.61 -19.56 19.90
CA PRO A 508 -11.16 -19.70 19.99
C PRO A 508 -10.36 -18.84 18.99
N GLY A 509 -10.95 -17.89 18.28
CA GLY A 509 -10.28 -17.08 17.27
C GLY A 509 -9.83 -17.93 16.08
N VAL A 510 -10.78 -18.62 15.44
CA VAL A 510 -10.48 -19.55 14.34
C VAL A 510 -10.50 -18.86 12.99
N TYR A 511 -9.56 -19.20 12.11
CA TYR A 511 -9.56 -18.73 10.72
C TYR A 511 -10.63 -19.45 9.91
N SER A 512 -11.17 -18.75 8.90
CA SER A 512 -12.26 -19.21 8.04
C SER A 512 -11.99 -20.55 7.36
N ASN A 513 -10.75 -20.82 6.95
CA ASN A 513 -10.34 -22.06 6.29
C ASN A 513 -10.29 -23.29 7.23
N ALA A 514 -10.34 -23.08 8.55
CA ALA A 514 -10.23 -24.15 9.53
C ALA A 514 -11.57 -24.58 10.18
N ILE A 515 -12.68 -24.10 9.67
CA ILE A 515 -14.02 -24.44 10.20
C ILE A 515 -14.37 -25.93 10.04
N GLU A 516 -13.78 -26.59 9.04
CA GLU A 516 -13.98 -28.03 8.80
C GLU A 516 -13.00 -28.92 9.59
N GLU A 517 -12.02 -28.34 10.28
CA GLU A 517 -10.98 -29.10 10.97
C GLU A 517 -11.45 -29.73 12.29
N ASP A 518 -11.09 -30.97 12.49
CA ASP A 518 -11.52 -31.76 13.66
C ASP A 518 -11.07 -31.16 15.00
N TYR A 519 -9.92 -30.50 15.06
CA TYR A 519 -9.38 -29.95 16.30
C TYR A 519 -10.25 -28.82 16.88
N LEU A 520 -10.93 -28.05 16.01
CA LEU A 520 -11.86 -27.02 16.46
C LEU A 520 -13.04 -27.64 17.22
N TRP A 521 -13.61 -28.67 16.65
CA TRP A 521 -14.74 -29.38 17.28
C TRP A 521 -14.34 -30.20 18.50
N ALA A 522 -13.08 -30.70 18.52
CA ALA A 522 -12.48 -31.30 19.72
C ALA A 522 -12.31 -30.27 20.84
N PHE A 523 -11.85 -29.06 20.52
CA PHE A 523 -11.77 -27.96 21.48
C PHE A 523 -13.14 -27.66 22.10
N LEU A 524 -14.18 -27.50 21.30
CA LEU A 524 -15.54 -27.23 21.80
C LEU A 524 -16.11 -28.39 22.62
N ARG A 525 -15.86 -29.66 22.23
CA ARG A 525 -16.26 -30.83 23.01
C ARG A 525 -15.61 -30.83 24.40
N ASN A 526 -14.32 -30.51 24.46
CA ASN A 526 -13.58 -30.42 25.71
C ASN A 526 -14.09 -29.28 26.59
N CYS A 527 -14.38 -28.11 25.96
CA CYS A 527 -14.98 -26.98 26.67
C CYS A 527 -16.36 -27.32 27.25
N ALA A 528 -17.19 -28.02 26.48
CA ALA A 528 -18.51 -28.46 26.96
C ALA A 528 -18.40 -29.46 28.12
N ALA A 529 -17.45 -30.39 28.05
CA ALA A 529 -17.21 -31.38 29.12
C ALA A 529 -16.71 -30.75 30.44
N ASP A 530 -15.95 -29.65 30.35
CA ASP A 530 -15.35 -28.95 31.49
C ASP A 530 -16.13 -27.69 31.92
N ASP A 531 -17.32 -27.46 31.38
CA ASP A 531 -18.17 -26.30 31.64
C ASP A 531 -17.44 -24.94 31.41
N CYS A 532 -16.71 -24.87 30.29
CA CYS A 532 -15.95 -23.68 29.91
C CYS A 532 -16.16 -23.25 28.44
N LEU A 533 -17.38 -23.47 27.92
CA LEU A 533 -17.74 -22.94 26.58
C LEU A 533 -17.57 -21.41 26.51
N PRO A 534 -17.08 -20.88 25.40
CA PRO A 534 -16.94 -19.45 25.25
C PRO A 534 -18.32 -18.75 25.26
N ASP A 535 -18.39 -17.56 25.84
CA ASP A 535 -19.59 -16.72 25.81
C ASP A 535 -19.84 -16.13 24.40
N GLN A 536 -18.82 -16.15 23.54
CA GLN A 536 -18.91 -15.74 22.16
C GLN A 536 -17.94 -16.55 21.32
N PHE A 537 -18.42 -17.14 20.22
CA PHE A 537 -17.57 -17.80 19.24
C PHE A 537 -16.93 -16.76 18.34
N THR A 538 -15.63 -16.86 18.06
CA THR A 538 -14.88 -15.85 17.34
C THR A 538 -14.21 -16.39 16.09
N LEU A 539 -14.32 -15.61 15.00
CA LEU A 539 -13.79 -15.90 13.69
C LEU A 539 -12.84 -14.81 13.20
N LEU A 540 -11.81 -15.22 12.47
CA LEU A 540 -11.00 -14.38 11.60
C LEU A 540 -11.36 -14.77 10.16
N CYS A 541 -11.90 -13.82 9.38
CA CYS A 541 -12.47 -14.07 8.08
C CYS A 541 -11.67 -13.40 6.98
N PHE A 542 -10.99 -14.20 6.16
CA PHE A 542 -10.28 -13.78 4.97
C PHE A 542 -10.71 -14.70 3.83
N PRO A 543 -11.09 -14.18 2.64
CA PRO A 543 -11.66 -14.96 1.54
C PRO A 543 -10.57 -15.67 0.74
N TYR A 544 -9.89 -16.63 1.34
CA TYR A 544 -8.91 -17.48 0.65
C TYR A 544 -9.52 -18.82 0.26
N ASP A 545 -9.08 -19.34 -0.89
CA ASP A 545 -9.45 -20.68 -1.33
C ASP A 545 -8.69 -21.74 -0.51
N PRO A 546 -9.37 -22.59 0.28
CA PRO A 546 -8.73 -23.59 1.12
C PRO A 546 -7.98 -24.68 0.33
N ILE A 547 -8.26 -24.84 -0.98
CA ILE A 547 -7.63 -25.87 -1.81
C ILE A 547 -6.14 -25.57 -2.05
N HIS A 548 -5.75 -24.30 -2.03
CA HIS A 548 -4.38 -23.88 -2.34
C HIS A 548 -3.53 -23.51 -1.12
N ASP A 549 -4.12 -23.41 0.07
CA ASP A 549 -3.41 -22.90 1.26
C ASP A 549 -3.26 -23.93 2.39
N LYS A 550 -2.68 -25.09 2.09
CA LYS A 550 -2.27 -26.05 3.14
C LYS A 550 -1.13 -25.50 4.02
N ASP A 551 -0.42 -24.49 3.56
CA ASP A 551 0.74 -23.87 4.22
C ASP A 551 0.49 -22.41 4.65
N TYR A 552 -0.77 -22.01 4.84
CA TYR A 552 -1.15 -20.64 5.19
C TYR A 552 -0.36 -20.04 6.36
N PHE A 553 -0.14 -20.82 7.41
CA PHE A 553 0.68 -20.39 8.55
C PHE A 553 2.16 -20.22 8.20
N ARG A 554 2.70 -21.07 7.32
CA ARG A 554 4.05 -20.92 6.79
C ARG A 554 4.20 -19.60 6.05
N THR A 555 3.18 -19.18 5.32
CA THR A 555 3.15 -17.94 4.55
C THR A 555 3.14 -16.70 5.45
N ILE A 556 2.42 -16.73 6.58
CA ILE A 556 2.42 -15.63 7.56
C ILE A 556 3.77 -15.47 8.26
N CYS A 557 4.40 -16.59 8.59
CA CYS A 557 5.68 -16.61 9.31
C CYS A 557 6.90 -16.47 8.39
N ALA A 558 6.75 -16.69 7.07
CA ALA A 558 7.84 -16.63 6.10
C ALA A 558 7.74 -15.35 5.25
N PRO A 559 8.55 -14.32 5.53
CA PRO A 559 8.45 -13.00 4.89
C PRO A 559 8.79 -12.98 3.39
N ASP A 560 9.34 -14.07 2.85
CA ASP A 560 9.88 -14.15 1.48
C ASP A 560 9.05 -15.05 0.55
N LEU A 561 7.92 -15.61 1.02
CA LEU A 561 7.04 -16.38 0.15
C LEU A 561 6.19 -15.46 -0.74
N PRO A 562 5.98 -15.85 -2.00
CA PRO A 562 5.12 -15.08 -2.90
C PRO A 562 3.68 -15.06 -2.37
N TYR A 563 3.00 -13.98 -2.71
CA TYR A 563 1.58 -13.74 -2.44
C TYR A 563 0.74 -14.98 -2.77
N PRO A 564 -0.14 -15.48 -1.90
CA PRO A 564 -1.07 -16.53 -2.28
C PRO A 564 -2.03 -15.99 -3.34
N ASP A 565 -1.93 -16.49 -4.56
CA ASP A 565 -2.78 -16.13 -5.71
C ASP A 565 -4.24 -16.64 -5.57
N ALA A 566 -4.66 -16.99 -4.36
CA ALA A 566 -5.86 -17.75 -4.14
C ALA A 566 -6.93 -17.01 -3.34
N LEU A 567 -7.37 -15.85 -3.83
CA LEU A 567 -8.64 -15.31 -3.36
C LEU A 567 -9.77 -16.22 -3.79
N SER A 568 -10.71 -16.50 -2.87
CA SER A 568 -11.91 -17.26 -3.18
C SER A 568 -12.73 -16.55 -4.27
N PRO A 569 -13.21 -17.26 -5.28
CA PRO A 569 -14.12 -16.73 -6.29
C PRO A 569 -15.54 -16.48 -5.74
N ASP A 570 -15.80 -16.86 -4.49
CA ASP A 570 -17.10 -16.69 -3.84
C ASP A 570 -17.29 -15.22 -3.42
N GLU A 571 -18.08 -14.50 -4.17
CA GLU A 571 -18.41 -13.10 -3.88
C GLU A 571 -19.18 -12.89 -2.57
N GLN A 572 -19.86 -13.95 -2.07
CA GLN A 572 -20.63 -13.95 -0.81
C GLN A 572 -19.92 -14.69 0.32
N TYR A 573 -18.59 -14.82 0.23
CA TYR A 573 -17.78 -15.61 1.14
C TYR A 573 -18.09 -15.37 2.63
N VAL A 574 -18.20 -14.12 3.05
CA VAL A 574 -18.46 -13.76 4.46
C VAL A 574 -19.83 -14.27 4.91
N SER A 575 -20.85 -14.12 4.07
CA SER A 575 -22.23 -14.58 4.36
C SER A 575 -22.28 -16.12 4.42
N HIS A 576 -21.74 -16.79 3.42
CA HIS A 576 -21.72 -18.26 3.36
C HIS A 576 -20.93 -18.87 4.54
N LEU A 577 -19.79 -18.24 4.93
CA LEU A 577 -19.03 -18.66 6.09
C LEU A 577 -19.85 -18.51 7.38
N THR A 578 -20.45 -17.35 7.60
CA THR A 578 -21.22 -17.10 8.83
C THR A 578 -22.42 -18.02 8.94
N ASP A 579 -23.13 -18.28 7.85
CA ASP A 579 -24.25 -19.24 7.81
C ASP A 579 -23.77 -20.68 8.10
N THR A 580 -22.65 -21.08 7.53
CA THR A 580 -22.05 -22.40 7.76
C THR A 580 -21.69 -22.59 9.23
N VAL A 581 -21.01 -21.61 9.83
CA VAL A 581 -20.62 -21.68 11.24
C VAL A 581 -21.84 -21.71 12.15
N GLN A 582 -22.83 -20.83 11.91
CA GLN A 582 -24.04 -20.81 12.70
C GLN A 582 -24.84 -22.12 12.61
N ARG A 583 -24.88 -22.73 11.41
CA ARG A 583 -25.51 -24.04 11.21
C ARG A 583 -24.79 -25.12 12.03
N LYS A 584 -23.45 -25.20 11.91
CA LYS A 584 -22.64 -26.21 12.66
C LYS A 584 -22.74 -26.03 14.17
N LEU A 585 -22.75 -24.79 14.66
CA LEU A 585 -22.95 -24.52 16.10
C LEU A 585 -24.33 -24.99 16.58
N ARG A 586 -25.38 -24.74 15.78
CA ARG A 586 -26.73 -25.26 16.11
C ARG A 586 -26.77 -26.81 16.11
N GLU A 587 -26.17 -27.43 15.10
CA GLU A 587 -26.11 -28.91 14.98
C GLU A 587 -25.32 -29.55 16.10
N SER A 588 -24.27 -28.87 16.61
CA SER A 588 -23.48 -29.37 17.74
C SER A 588 -24.24 -29.38 19.08
N GLY A 589 -25.31 -28.61 19.20
CA GLY A 589 -26.07 -28.46 20.43
C GLY A 589 -25.37 -27.63 21.52
N TYR A 590 -24.23 -27.01 21.24
CA TYR A 590 -23.51 -26.18 22.21
C TYR A 590 -24.20 -24.82 22.39
N ALA A 591 -24.42 -24.44 23.66
CA ALA A 591 -25.08 -23.17 24.01
C ALA A 591 -24.08 -22.01 23.97
N ILE A 592 -23.64 -21.59 22.77
CA ILE A 592 -22.81 -20.41 22.57
C ILE A 592 -23.69 -19.24 22.14
N PRO A 593 -23.82 -18.18 22.96
CA PRO A 593 -24.84 -17.14 22.77
C PRO A 593 -24.67 -16.28 21.54
N SER A 594 -23.42 -16.10 21.05
CA SER A 594 -23.14 -15.19 19.94
C SER A 594 -21.93 -15.59 19.12
N LEU A 595 -21.93 -15.13 17.85
CA LEU A 595 -20.82 -15.24 16.91
C LEU A 595 -20.28 -13.84 16.63
N ALA A 596 -18.96 -13.68 16.56
CA ALA A 596 -18.31 -12.46 16.15
C ALA A 596 -17.20 -12.68 15.12
N LEU A 597 -17.19 -11.89 14.08
CA LEU A 597 -16.05 -11.70 13.22
C LEU A 597 -15.13 -10.67 13.91
N ILE A 598 -14.08 -11.16 14.57
CA ILE A 598 -13.17 -10.29 15.33
C ILE A 598 -12.08 -9.67 14.45
N GLU A 599 -11.86 -10.23 13.28
CA GLU A 599 -11.03 -9.68 12.23
C GLU A 599 -11.56 -10.17 10.88
N TRP A 600 -11.80 -9.25 9.95
CA TRP A 600 -12.22 -9.59 8.61
C TRP A 600 -11.71 -8.56 7.61
N ASN A 601 -11.29 -9.04 6.45
CA ASN A 601 -10.74 -8.21 5.40
C ASN A 601 -10.79 -8.94 4.06
N SER A 602 -10.61 -8.22 2.96
CA SER A 602 -10.42 -8.80 1.63
C SER A 602 -9.10 -9.58 1.53
N THR A 603 -8.13 -9.26 2.37
CA THR A 603 -6.80 -9.86 2.40
C THR A 603 -6.17 -9.74 3.78
N MET A 604 -5.28 -10.67 4.12
CA MET A 604 -4.42 -10.56 5.31
C MET A 604 -3.18 -9.69 5.09
N TRP A 605 -2.81 -9.43 3.85
CA TRP A 605 -1.57 -8.74 3.54
C TRP A 605 -1.74 -7.24 3.76
N GLN A 606 -0.97 -6.68 4.68
CA GLN A 606 -0.96 -5.24 4.97
C GLN A 606 -0.50 -4.39 3.77
N ARG A 607 0.22 -5.00 2.83
CA ARG A 607 0.75 -4.36 1.62
C ARG A 607 -0.04 -4.69 0.36
N ASP A 608 -1.23 -5.26 0.50
CA ASP A 608 -2.11 -5.47 -0.65
C ASP A 608 -2.52 -4.12 -1.23
N LEU A 609 -2.32 -3.98 -2.54
CA LEU A 609 -2.62 -2.75 -3.26
C LEU A 609 -4.12 -2.38 -3.21
N CYS A 610 -4.99 -3.39 -3.06
CA CYS A 610 -6.43 -3.17 -2.90
C CYS A 610 -6.80 -2.51 -1.57
N ASN A 611 -5.93 -2.56 -0.54
CA ASN A 611 -6.22 -1.98 0.77
C ASN A 611 -6.39 -0.47 0.74
N ASP A 612 -5.66 0.22 -0.13
CA ASP A 612 -5.68 1.68 -0.27
C ASP A 612 -6.48 2.13 -1.51
N SER A 613 -7.38 1.28 -2.02
CA SER A 613 -8.17 1.54 -3.22
C SER A 613 -9.68 1.61 -2.93
N CYS A 614 -10.46 2.10 -3.91
CA CYS A 614 -11.92 2.09 -3.86
C CYS A 614 -12.52 0.67 -3.75
N PHE A 615 -11.79 -0.35 -4.21
CA PHE A 615 -12.16 -1.76 -4.02
C PHE A 615 -12.39 -2.07 -2.54
N LYS A 616 -11.51 -1.57 -1.65
CA LYS A 616 -11.65 -1.78 -0.21
C LYS A 616 -12.94 -1.21 0.35
N SER A 617 -13.28 0.02 -0.05
CA SER A 617 -14.53 0.66 0.37
C SER A 617 -15.75 -0.10 -0.15
N ALA A 618 -15.73 -0.53 -1.41
CA ALA A 618 -16.79 -1.35 -2.01
C ALA A 618 -16.93 -2.70 -1.29
N TYR A 619 -15.82 -3.38 -1.01
CA TYR A 619 -15.79 -4.64 -0.26
C TYR A 619 -16.39 -4.48 1.14
N LEU A 620 -16.03 -3.42 1.88
CA LEU A 620 -16.58 -3.12 3.19
C LEU A 620 -18.09 -2.91 3.14
N ILE A 621 -18.57 -2.02 2.27
CA ILE A 621 -20.01 -1.70 2.17
C ILE A 621 -20.81 -2.91 1.72
N LYS A 622 -20.33 -3.67 0.72
CA LYS A 622 -20.98 -4.91 0.26
C LYS A 622 -21.19 -5.88 1.43
N ASN A 623 -20.11 -6.23 2.13
CA ASN A 623 -20.18 -7.22 3.22
C ASN A 623 -21.00 -6.71 4.42
N ILE A 624 -20.92 -5.41 4.75
CA ILE A 624 -21.77 -4.82 5.78
C ILE A 624 -23.25 -4.96 5.38
N THR A 625 -23.62 -4.64 4.14
CA THR A 625 -25.02 -4.67 3.70
C THR A 625 -25.58 -6.08 3.53
N GLU A 626 -24.77 -7.04 3.12
CA GLU A 626 -25.18 -8.45 2.97
C GLU A 626 -25.35 -9.17 4.30
N ASN A 627 -24.65 -8.75 5.36
CA ASN A 627 -24.70 -9.38 6.69
C ASN A 627 -25.53 -8.58 7.72
N MET A 628 -26.31 -7.62 7.26
CA MET A 628 -27.31 -6.90 8.07
C MET A 628 -28.63 -7.61 8.08
#